data_0a7b1988148ef24b3ba479a329d1bd83
#
_entry.id   0a7b1988148ef24b3ba479a329d1bd83
#
_cell.length_a   1.000
_cell.length_b   1.000
_cell.length_c   1.000
_cell.angle_alpha   90.00
_cell.angle_beta   90.00
_cell.angle_gamma   90.00
#
_symmetry.space_group_name_H-M   'P 1'
#
loop_
_entity.id
_entity.type
_entity.pdbx_description
1 polymer ?
#
loop_
_entity_poly.entity_id
_entity_poly.type
_entity_poly.pdbx_seq_one_letter_code
_entity_poly.pdbx_strand_id
1 'polypeptide(L)'
;MATVAHAASAEFRFSDPSTSVGAEVDITAKVSSAVDLNTVQATLNYDSSKLRFISGDDATGSDGTINLSRSDSSAGTTMEFNLKFQALEEGETSIEVEKVDGIDDTGVALQFETGSSAVSIAEGDPSLIQEEPAADNSRSGVEVKVGKAKYTVTDDFSDTIIPTGFVRDTLKFEGEDHQIVKQESSGAIAMYLTPVKEGESDFFLYDSDTGSFSPLEVVEIAKNRYIMPLADDGSITLSNVYQKTTLTLNGKEFDTWQDTKNAEYYIIYAMNSDGEKTTYRYDTIDGTYQKYTPSESSASSVVAGSNGSGLWGKVLN
;
A
#
# COMPACT_ATOMS: atom_id res chain seq x y z
N MET A 1 -7.86 -33.54 -26.62
CA MET A 1 -8.93 -33.33 -25.62
C MET A 1 -8.39 -32.29 -24.64
N ALA A 2 -9.00 -31.13 -24.54
CA ALA A 2 -8.63 -30.15 -23.53
C ALA A 2 -9.20 -30.65 -22.20
N THR A 3 -8.34 -30.95 -21.23
CA THR A 3 -8.73 -31.18 -19.85
C THR A 3 -9.19 -29.86 -19.27
N VAL A 4 -10.45 -29.74 -18.92
CA VAL A 4 -10.92 -28.62 -18.11
C VAL A 4 -10.26 -28.79 -16.74
N ALA A 5 -9.34 -27.91 -16.40
CA ALA A 5 -8.80 -27.84 -15.04
C ALA A 5 -9.96 -27.41 -14.14
N HIS A 6 -10.42 -28.29 -13.25
CA HIS A 6 -11.32 -27.92 -12.18
C HIS A 6 -10.51 -27.22 -11.10
N ALA A 7 -10.97 -26.05 -10.65
CA ALA A 7 -10.40 -25.38 -9.49
C ALA A 7 -10.45 -26.34 -8.29
N ALA A 8 -9.33 -26.47 -7.57
CA ALA A 8 -9.27 -27.28 -6.36
C ALA A 8 -10.03 -26.57 -5.23
N SER A 9 -10.63 -27.36 -4.32
CA SER A 9 -11.30 -26.82 -3.15
C SER A 9 -10.29 -26.55 -2.03
N ALA A 10 -10.47 -25.43 -1.34
CA ALA A 10 -9.76 -25.10 -0.12
C ALA A 10 -10.76 -24.76 1.00
N GLU A 11 -10.42 -25.10 2.23
CA GLU A 11 -11.20 -24.75 3.42
C GLU A 11 -10.48 -23.69 4.21
N PHE A 12 -11.20 -22.64 4.62
CA PHE A 12 -10.72 -21.62 5.53
C PHE A 12 -11.45 -21.74 6.87
N ARG A 13 -10.75 -22.17 7.90
CA ARG A 13 -11.30 -22.45 9.24
C ARG A 13 -10.56 -21.65 10.31
N PHE A 14 -11.21 -21.47 11.45
CA PHE A 14 -10.68 -20.72 12.57
C PHE A 14 -10.75 -21.56 13.86
N SER A 15 -9.93 -21.18 14.84
CA SER A 15 -10.13 -21.60 16.23
C SER A 15 -11.26 -20.81 16.88
N ASP A 16 -11.94 -21.42 17.89
CA ASP A 16 -13.02 -20.81 18.65
C ASP A 16 -12.56 -20.63 20.13
N PRO A 17 -11.78 -19.58 20.43
CA PRO A 17 -11.23 -19.40 21.77
C PRO A 17 -12.23 -18.78 22.74
N SER A 18 -11.93 -18.93 24.04
CA SER A 18 -12.56 -18.18 25.11
C SER A 18 -11.53 -17.30 25.81
N THR A 19 -11.94 -16.11 26.23
CA THR A 19 -11.09 -15.14 26.92
C THR A 19 -11.89 -14.35 27.94
N SER A 20 -11.33 -13.31 28.55
CA SER A 20 -12.01 -12.37 29.44
C SER A 20 -11.62 -10.94 29.11
N VAL A 21 -12.46 -9.99 29.50
CA VAL A 21 -12.21 -8.55 29.28
C VAL A 21 -10.84 -8.15 29.79
N GLY A 22 -10.08 -7.43 28.98
CA GLY A 22 -8.72 -6.98 29.25
C GLY A 22 -7.61 -7.97 28.86
N ALA A 23 -7.94 -9.25 28.68
CA ALA A 23 -6.94 -10.27 28.31
C ALA A 23 -6.71 -10.31 26.79
N GLU A 24 -5.51 -10.73 26.42
CA GLU A 24 -5.18 -11.07 25.05
C GLU A 24 -5.71 -12.46 24.68
N VAL A 25 -6.02 -12.66 23.40
CA VAL A 25 -6.48 -13.94 22.87
C VAL A 25 -5.84 -14.19 21.50
N ASP A 26 -5.34 -15.40 21.29
CA ASP A 26 -4.80 -15.84 20.01
C ASP A 26 -5.85 -16.62 19.22
N ILE A 27 -6.02 -16.27 17.97
CA ILE A 27 -6.94 -16.91 17.02
C ILE A 27 -6.13 -17.41 15.84
N THR A 28 -6.19 -18.72 15.60
CA THR A 28 -5.56 -19.31 14.41
C THR A 28 -6.56 -19.38 13.28
N ALA A 29 -6.22 -18.74 12.16
CA ALA A 29 -6.91 -18.88 10.90
C ALA A 29 -6.10 -19.84 10.01
N LYS A 30 -6.75 -20.92 9.52
CA LYS A 30 -6.09 -21.99 8.77
C LYS A 30 -6.76 -22.20 7.43
N VAL A 31 -5.95 -22.18 6.38
CA VAL A 31 -6.33 -22.63 5.04
C VAL A 31 -5.77 -24.02 4.81
N SER A 32 -6.63 -24.92 4.31
CA SER A 32 -6.25 -26.30 3.96
C SER A 32 -6.80 -26.66 2.57
N SER A 33 -6.01 -27.33 1.75
CA SER A 33 -6.38 -27.76 0.41
C SER A 33 -5.89 -29.18 0.14
N ALA A 34 -6.43 -29.82 -0.90
CA ALA A 34 -5.94 -31.10 -1.41
C ALA A 34 -4.70 -30.96 -2.33
N VAL A 35 -4.40 -29.73 -2.76
CA VAL A 35 -3.25 -29.38 -3.60
C VAL A 35 -2.35 -28.41 -2.84
N ASP A 36 -1.09 -28.29 -3.24
CA ASP A 36 -0.16 -27.37 -2.61
C ASP A 36 -0.58 -25.91 -2.87
N LEU A 37 -0.58 -25.13 -1.80
CA LEU A 37 -0.95 -23.71 -1.80
C LEU A 37 0.27 -22.88 -2.24
N ASN A 38 0.01 -21.79 -2.94
CA ASN A 38 1.04 -20.80 -3.30
C ASN A 38 0.74 -19.44 -2.68
N THR A 39 -0.44 -18.89 -2.94
CA THR A 39 -0.84 -17.57 -2.44
C THR A 39 -2.25 -17.64 -1.87
N VAL A 40 -2.43 -17.02 -0.71
CA VAL A 40 -3.72 -16.79 -0.07
C VAL A 40 -3.83 -15.33 0.34
N GLN A 41 -4.93 -14.70 -0.04
CA GLN A 41 -5.30 -13.35 0.37
C GLN A 41 -6.72 -13.39 0.91
N ALA A 42 -6.97 -12.75 2.05
CA ALA A 42 -8.30 -12.67 2.61
C ALA A 42 -8.54 -11.33 3.32
N THR A 43 -9.80 -10.90 3.33
CA THR A 43 -10.30 -9.82 4.17
C THR A 43 -11.22 -10.43 5.21
N LEU A 44 -10.95 -10.15 6.47
CA LEU A 44 -11.72 -10.60 7.62
C LEU A 44 -12.41 -9.40 8.28
N ASN A 45 -13.62 -9.60 8.77
CA ASN A 45 -14.36 -8.63 9.56
C ASN A 45 -14.53 -9.12 10.99
N TYR A 46 -14.45 -8.22 11.96
CA TYR A 46 -14.68 -8.47 13.38
C TYR A 46 -15.37 -7.26 14.04
N ASP A 47 -15.98 -7.46 15.21
CA ASP A 47 -16.59 -6.38 15.98
C ASP A 47 -15.51 -5.64 16.79
N SER A 48 -15.12 -4.44 16.32
CA SER A 48 -14.11 -3.60 16.98
C SER A 48 -14.55 -3.03 18.33
N SER A 49 -15.84 -3.09 18.67
CA SER A 49 -16.31 -2.74 20.02
C SER A 49 -16.00 -3.84 21.06
N LYS A 50 -15.83 -5.09 20.63
CA LYS A 50 -15.59 -6.26 21.49
C LYS A 50 -14.15 -6.76 21.43
N LEU A 51 -13.51 -6.65 20.29
CA LEU A 51 -12.13 -7.09 20.08
C LEU A 51 -11.31 -5.96 19.47
N ARG A 52 -10.05 -5.87 19.88
CA ARG A 52 -9.05 -5.03 19.23
C ARG A 52 -7.97 -5.91 18.64
N PHE A 53 -7.70 -5.78 17.37
CA PHE A 53 -6.59 -6.46 16.70
C PHE A 53 -5.26 -5.88 17.20
N ILE A 54 -4.34 -6.74 17.66
CA ILE A 54 -3.00 -6.35 18.13
C ILE A 54 -1.95 -6.61 17.07
N SER A 55 -1.91 -7.84 16.56
CA SER A 55 -0.91 -8.28 15.57
C SER A 55 -1.32 -9.58 14.91
N GLY A 56 -0.63 -9.93 13.82
CA GLY A 56 -0.79 -11.24 13.22
C GLY A 56 0.27 -11.52 12.16
N ASP A 57 0.53 -12.81 11.91
CA ASP A 57 1.44 -13.28 10.86
C ASP A 57 0.82 -12.96 9.49
N ASP A 58 1.54 -12.20 8.64
CA ASP A 58 1.07 -11.76 7.32
C ASP A 58 -0.32 -11.10 7.35
N ALA A 59 -0.61 -10.40 8.44
CA ALA A 59 -1.88 -9.76 8.73
C ALA A 59 -1.68 -8.27 9.03
N THR A 60 -2.52 -7.44 8.44
CA THR A 60 -2.60 -6.01 8.73
C THR A 60 -4.07 -5.63 8.90
N GLY A 61 -4.37 -4.66 9.74
CA GLY A 61 -5.74 -4.21 9.91
C GLY A 61 -5.98 -3.40 11.18
N SER A 62 -7.14 -2.76 11.24
CA SER A 62 -7.67 -2.01 12.37
C SER A 62 -9.19 -1.89 12.24
N ASP A 63 -9.85 -1.32 13.25
CA ASP A 63 -11.25 -0.85 13.19
C ASP A 63 -12.28 -1.83 12.59
N GLY A 64 -12.11 -3.11 12.90
CA GLY A 64 -13.07 -4.14 12.49
C GLY A 64 -12.69 -4.89 11.21
N THR A 65 -11.59 -4.55 10.54
CA THR A 65 -11.16 -5.21 9.31
C THR A 65 -9.70 -5.67 9.40
N ILE A 66 -9.40 -6.89 8.93
CA ILE A 66 -8.04 -7.44 8.82
C ILE A 66 -7.83 -7.94 7.40
N ASN A 67 -6.69 -7.61 6.82
CA ASN A 67 -6.23 -8.13 5.55
C ASN A 67 -5.10 -9.13 5.79
N LEU A 68 -5.26 -10.34 5.26
CA LEU A 68 -4.25 -11.40 5.26
C LEU A 68 -3.65 -11.50 3.85
N SER A 69 -2.33 -11.65 3.77
CA SER A 69 -1.67 -11.85 2.47
C SER A 69 -0.38 -12.64 2.65
N ARG A 70 -0.39 -13.90 2.24
CA ARG A 70 0.80 -14.76 2.25
C ARG A 70 1.03 -15.38 0.89
N SER A 71 2.29 -15.31 0.43
CA SER A 71 2.78 -16.03 -0.74
C SER A 71 3.95 -16.90 -0.33
N ASP A 72 3.75 -18.21 -0.35
CA ASP A 72 4.76 -19.22 0.03
C ASP A 72 4.62 -20.45 -0.85
N SER A 73 5.49 -20.58 -1.83
CA SER A 73 5.51 -21.73 -2.74
C SER A 73 5.97 -23.04 -2.08
N SER A 74 6.37 -23.00 -0.82
CA SER A 74 6.78 -24.16 -0.01
C SER A 74 5.78 -24.53 1.09
N ALA A 75 4.64 -23.84 1.16
CA ALA A 75 3.64 -24.03 2.21
C ALA A 75 3.01 -25.44 2.24
N GLY A 76 3.08 -26.18 1.12
CA GLY A 76 2.39 -27.45 0.98
C GLY A 76 0.87 -27.24 0.97
N THR A 77 0.13 -28.17 1.58
CA THR A 77 -1.34 -28.18 1.54
C THR A 77 -2.01 -27.33 2.63
N THR A 78 -1.25 -26.59 3.44
CA THR A 78 -1.79 -25.78 4.56
C THR A 78 -1.04 -24.46 4.72
N MET A 79 -1.79 -23.39 5.04
CA MET A 79 -1.26 -22.11 5.52
C MET A 79 -1.98 -21.72 6.81
N GLU A 80 -1.24 -21.26 7.82
CA GLU A 80 -1.78 -20.81 9.10
C GLU A 80 -1.38 -19.37 9.36
N PHE A 81 -2.35 -18.57 9.83
CA PHE A 81 -2.18 -17.20 10.25
C PHE A 81 -2.54 -17.12 11.73
N ASN A 82 -1.62 -16.67 12.56
CA ASN A 82 -1.87 -16.46 13.97
C ASN A 82 -2.22 -14.99 14.18
N LEU A 83 -3.43 -14.76 14.70
CA LEU A 83 -3.97 -13.42 14.92
C LEU A 83 -4.11 -13.21 16.42
N LYS A 84 -3.61 -12.10 16.92
CA LYS A 84 -3.68 -11.73 18.33
C LYS A 84 -4.64 -10.56 18.50
N PHE A 85 -5.56 -10.71 19.45
CA PHE A 85 -6.53 -9.67 19.83
C PHE A 85 -6.48 -9.39 21.32
N GLN A 86 -7.02 -8.24 21.72
CA GLN A 86 -7.40 -7.95 23.10
C GLN A 86 -8.93 -7.87 23.20
N ALA A 87 -9.49 -8.50 24.23
CA ALA A 87 -10.92 -8.44 24.52
C ALA A 87 -11.26 -7.13 25.25
N LEU A 88 -12.26 -6.40 24.72
CA LEU A 88 -12.64 -5.08 25.20
C LEU A 88 -13.95 -5.10 26.00
N GLU A 89 -14.91 -5.91 25.60
CA GLU A 89 -16.25 -5.99 26.20
C GLU A 89 -16.71 -7.45 26.29
N GLU A 90 -17.43 -7.81 27.38
CA GLU A 90 -17.98 -9.15 27.57
C GLU A 90 -19.05 -9.51 26.54
N GLY A 91 -19.21 -10.80 26.30
CA GLY A 91 -20.23 -11.38 25.42
C GLY A 91 -19.66 -12.23 24.31
N GLU A 92 -20.50 -12.62 23.36
CA GLU A 92 -20.12 -13.40 22.21
C GLU A 92 -19.81 -12.46 21.05
N THR A 93 -18.80 -12.80 20.26
CA THR A 93 -18.45 -12.11 19.02
C THR A 93 -17.90 -13.10 18.01
N SER A 94 -17.73 -12.68 16.75
CA SER A 94 -17.21 -13.53 15.69
C SER A 94 -16.15 -12.80 14.85
N ILE A 95 -15.31 -13.60 14.18
CA ILE A 95 -14.48 -13.13 13.07
C ILE A 95 -14.95 -13.87 11.83
N GLU A 96 -15.27 -13.15 10.77
CA GLU A 96 -15.85 -13.69 9.55
C GLU A 96 -14.99 -13.36 8.34
N VAL A 97 -14.99 -14.24 7.34
CA VAL A 97 -14.32 -13.99 6.07
C VAL A 97 -15.26 -13.17 5.19
N GLU A 98 -14.89 -11.93 4.90
CA GLU A 98 -15.61 -11.10 3.93
C GLU A 98 -15.25 -11.52 2.49
N LYS A 99 -13.95 -11.67 2.24
CA LYS A 99 -13.44 -12.06 0.93
C LYS A 99 -12.23 -12.97 1.10
N VAL A 100 -12.09 -13.95 0.21
CA VAL A 100 -10.87 -14.78 0.11
C VAL A 100 -10.59 -15.15 -1.33
N ASP A 101 -9.33 -15.02 -1.72
CA ASP A 101 -8.79 -15.43 -3.01
C ASP A 101 -7.49 -16.20 -2.78
N GLY A 102 -7.15 -17.11 -3.69
CA GLY A 102 -5.88 -17.83 -3.62
C GLY A 102 -5.62 -18.66 -4.88
N ILE A 103 -4.36 -19.04 -5.04
CA ILE A 103 -3.89 -19.90 -6.12
C ILE A 103 -3.08 -21.07 -5.57
N ASP A 104 -3.09 -22.17 -6.30
CA ASP A 104 -2.23 -23.32 -6.04
C ASP A 104 -0.81 -23.11 -6.60
N ASP A 105 0.07 -24.07 -6.40
CA ASP A 105 1.46 -24.07 -6.88
C ASP A 105 1.59 -24.04 -8.42
N THR A 106 0.53 -24.37 -9.13
CA THR A 106 0.45 -24.30 -10.59
C THR A 106 -0.14 -22.99 -11.11
N GLY A 107 -0.57 -22.08 -10.20
CA GLY A 107 -1.19 -20.80 -10.52
C GLY A 107 -2.68 -20.88 -10.82
N VAL A 108 -3.34 -22.01 -10.52
CA VAL A 108 -4.79 -22.17 -10.70
C VAL A 108 -5.53 -21.64 -9.48
N ALA A 109 -6.58 -20.85 -9.72
CA ALA A 109 -7.40 -20.29 -8.65
C ALA A 109 -8.12 -21.39 -7.85
N LEU A 110 -8.17 -21.19 -6.52
CA LEU A 110 -8.83 -22.09 -5.57
C LEU A 110 -10.29 -21.69 -5.36
N GLN A 111 -11.13 -22.67 -4.99
CA GLN A 111 -12.51 -22.44 -4.54
C GLN A 111 -12.56 -22.61 -3.03
N PHE A 112 -12.97 -21.58 -2.30
CA PHE A 112 -12.95 -21.56 -0.84
C PHE A 112 -14.31 -21.90 -0.24
N GLU A 113 -14.30 -22.79 0.78
CA GLU A 113 -15.34 -22.89 1.80
C GLU A 113 -14.86 -22.15 3.05
N THR A 114 -15.60 -21.11 3.46
CA THR A 114 -15.24 -20.26 4.59
C THR A 114 -16.02 -20.63 5.86
N GLY A 115 -15.31 -20.66 6.99
CA GLY A 115 -15.89 -20.68 8.34
C GLY A 115 -15.76 -19.32 9.01
N SER A 116 -16.14 -19.26 10.27
CA SER A 116 -15.94 -18.11 11.15
C SER A 116 -15.33 -18.58 12.47
N SER A 117 -14.72 -17.65 13.23
CA SER A 117 -14.34 -17.88 14.63
C SER A 117 -15.48 -17.40 15.52
N ALA A 118 -15.86 -18.22 16.50
CA ALA A 118 -16.71 -17.79 17.61
C ALA A 118 -15.82 -17.49 18.83
N VAL A 119 -15.88 -16.27 19.33
CA VAL A 119 -15.08 -15.84 20.48
C VAL A 119 -16.01 -15.55 21.67
N SER A 120 -15.81 -16.26 22.77
CA SER A 120 -16.56 -16.06 24.01
C SER A 120 -15.73 -15.23 24.99
N ILE A 121 -16.24 -14.06 25.38
CA ILE A 121 -15.56 -13.10 26.26
C ILE A 121 -16.30 -13.06 27.59
N ALA A 122 -15.68 -13.58 28.65
CA ALA A 122 -16.20 -13.54 30.01
C ALA A 122 -15.89 -12.20 30.70
N GLU A 123 -16.54 -11.95 31.85
CA GLU A 123 -16.17 -10.86 32.74
C GLU A 123 -14.66 -10.90 33.08
N GLY A 124 -14.02 -9.74 33.14
CA GLY A 124 -12.59 -9.60 33.38
C GLY A 124 -12.23 -8.25 34.00
N ASP A 125 -10.99 -7.83 33.86
CA ASP A 125 -10.48 -6.57 34.40
C ASP A 125 -10.31 -5.51 33.29
N PRO A 126 -11.25 -4.55 33.17
CA PRO A 126 -11.12 -3.50 32.14
C PRO A 126 -9.87 -2.62 32.31
N SER A 127 -9.24 -2.59 33.48
CA SER A 127 -8.01 -1.83 33.68
C SER A 127 -6.79 -2.43 32.98
N LEU A 128 -6.91 -3.68 32.51
CA LEU A 128 -5.92 -4.37 31.68
C LEU A 128 -6.09 -4.07 30.20
N ILE A 129 -7.20 -3.46 29.79
CA ILE A 129 -7.35 -2.98 28.42
C ILE A 129 -6.25 -1.92 28.25
N GLN A 130 -5.27 -2.26 27.43
CA GLN A 130 -4.30 -1.25 27.01
C GLN A 130 -5.14 -0.19 26.31
N GLU A 131 -5.22 1.01 26.86
CA GLU A 131 -5.72 2.13 26.06
C GLU A 131 -4.85 2.14 24.80
N GLU A 132 -5.46 2.10 23.61
CA GLU A 132 -4.76 2.63 22.44
C GLU A 132 -4.19 3.96 22.94
N PRO A 133 -2.89 4.24 22.72
CA PRO A 133 -2.37 5.55 23.07
C PRO A 133 -3.36 6.54 22.50
N ALA A 134 -4.19 7.11 23.41
CA ALA A 134 -5.23 8.04 23.01
C ALA A 134 -4.53 9.04 22.13
N ALA A 135 -4.96 9.16 20.87
CA ALA A 135 -4.38 10.11 19.96
C ALA A 135 -4.32 11.43 20.73
N ASP A 136 -3.13 11.71 21.30
CA ASP A 136 -2.92 12.88 22.13
C ASP A 136 -3.15 14.10 21.22
N ASN A 137 -4.38 14.65 21.31
CA ASN A 137 -4.74 15.87 20.60
C ASN A 137 -3.98 17.10 21.11
N SER A 138 -3.02 16.95 22.03
CA SER A 138 -2.06 17.99 22.39
C SER A 138 -0.90 18.02 21.40
N ARG A 139 -1.21 18.03 20.10
CA ARG A 139 -0.20 18.06 19.05
C ARG A 139 0.22 19.47 18.71
N SER A 140 1.47 19.76 18.97
CA SER A 140 2.24 20.65 18.13
C SER A 140 2.68 19.87 16.87
N GLY A 141 1.76 19.21 16.19
CA GLY A 141 2.11 18.43 15.01
C GLY A 141 2.33 19.36 13.82
N VAL A 142 3.42 19.14 13.10
CA VAL A 142 3.70 19.84 11.86
C VAL A 142 2.60 19.53 10.84
N GLU A 143 1.88 20.59 10.40
CA GLU A 143 0.85 20.46 9.36
C GLU A 143 1.51 20.32 7.99
N VAL A 144 1.17 19.27 7.26
CA VAL A 144 1.65 18.97 5.91
C VAL A 144 0.49 18.85 4.91
N LYS A 145 0.79 18.87 3.62
CA LYS A 145 -0.21 18.69 2.57
C LYS A 145 0.09 17.45 1.75
N VAL A 146 -0.97 16.68 1.48
CA VAL A 146 -0.95 15.61 0.49
C VAL A 146 -1.98 15.98 -0.58
N GLY A 147 -1.52 16.36 -1.74
CA GLY A 147 -2.41 16.95 -2.76
C GLY A 147 -3.14 18.19 -2.23
N LYS A 148 -4.46 18.11 -2.11
CA LYS A 148 -5.31 19.20 -1.58
C LYS A 148 -5.69 19.03 -0.11
N ALA A 149 -5.44 17.87 0.47
CA ALA A 149 -5.79 17.56 1.84
C ALA A 149 -4.69 17.98 2.81
N LYS A 150 -5.08 18.30 4.04
CA LYS A 150 -4.18 18.67 5.13
C LYS A 150 -4.10 17.53 6.13
N TYR A 151 -2.89 17.27 6.58
CA TYR A 151 -2.55 16.24 7.56
C TYR A 151 -1.64 16.83 8.63
N THR A 152 -1.58 16.15 9.76
CA THR A 152 -0.60 16.42 10.83
C THR A 152 0.34 15.24 10.94
N VAL A 153 1.64 15.49 11.03
CA VAL A 153 2.64 14.45 11.32
C VAL A 153 2.36 13.87 12.70
N THR A 154 2.34 12.54 12.79
CA THR A 154 2.07 11.79 14.00
C THR A 154 3.25 10.88 14.32
N ASP A 155 3.82 11.02 15.49
CA ASP A 155 4.97 10.20 15.94
C ASP A 155 4.54 8.94 16.69
N ASP A 156 3.30 8.92 17.14
CA ASP A 156 2.74 7.80 17.90
C ASP A 156 1.99 6.85 16.97
N PHE A 157 2.65 5.76 16.61
CA PHE A 157 2.08 4.65 15.85
C PHE A 157 2.66 3.32 16.34
N SER A 158 1.84 2.28 16.30
CA SER A 158 2.23 0.93 16.73
C SER A 158 3.23 0.31 15.74
N ASP A 159 4.15 -0.50 16.26
CA ASP A 159 5.04 -1.31 15.41
C ASP A 159 4.27 -2.33 14.57
N THR A 160 3.05 -2.70 15.00
CA THR A 160 2.19 -3.67 14.30
C THR A 160 1.66 -3.17 12.95
N ILE A 161 1.57 -1.84 12.77
CA ILE A 161 1.11 -1.24 11.52
C ILE A 161 2.25 -0.84 10.58
N ILE A 162 3.52 -1.08 10.97
CA ILE A 162 4.67 -0.78 10.11
C ILE A 162 4.61 -1.68 8.88
N PRO A 163 4.61 -1.11 7.67
CA PRO A 163 4.52 -1.90 6.44
C PRO A 163 5.70 -2.86 6.29
N THR A 164 5.44 -4.03 5.73
CA THR A 164 6.47 -5.05 5.49
C THR A 164 7.65 -4.48 4.72
N GLY A 165 8.85 -4.77 5.22
CA GLY A 165 10.11 -4.28 4.63
C GLY A 165 10.52 -2.88 5.09
N PHE A 166 9.72 -2.24 5.93
CA PHE A 166 10.09 -0.99 6.61
C PHE A 166 10.49 -1.26 8.07
N VAL A 167 11.34 -0.43 8.60
CA VAL A 167 11.77 -0.43 10.01
C VAL A 167 11.63 0.96 10.59
N ARG A 168 11.38 1.05 11.89
CA ARG A 168 11.30 2.33 12.59
C ARG A 168 12.64 3.03 12.54
N ASP A 169 12.63 4.34 12.29
CA ASP A 169 13.78 5.23 12.27
C ASP A 169 13.35 6.63 12.74
N THR A 170 14.26 7.57 12.77
CA THR A 170 14.01 8.96 13.16
C THR A 170 14.49 9.90 12.07
N LEU A 171 13.70 10.92 11.75
CA LEU A 171 14.04 11.96 10.78
C LEU A 171 13.87 13.33 11.39
N LYS A 172 14.85 14.20 11.16
CA LYS A 172 14.70 15.63 11.47
C LYS A 172 13.86 16.31 10.40
N PHE A 173 12.63 16.70 10.75
CA PHE A 173 11.69 17.35 9.86
C PHE A 173 11.14 18.61 10.51
N GLU A 174 11.13 19.75 9.78
CA GLU A 174 10.71 21.08 10.28
C GLU A 174 11.36 21.51 11.61
N GLY A 175 12.59 21.01 11.87
CA GLY A 175 13.40 21.39 13.05
C GLY A 175 13.25 20.47 14.24
N GLU A 176 12.32 19.55 14.25
CA GLU A 176 12.07 18.56 15.31
C GLU A 176 12.39 17.14 14.82
N ASP A 177 12.67 16.23 15.76
CA ASP A 177 12.93 14.82 15.45
C ASP A 177 11.60 14.08 15.48
N HIS A 178 11.21 13.48 14.35
CA HIS A 178 9.99 12.72 14.15
C HIS A 178 10.25 11.24 14.00
N GLN A 179 9.33 10.42 14.52
CA GLN A 179 9.33 8.98 14.27
C GLN A 179 8.86 8.72 12.84
N ILE A 180 9.66 7.94 12.13
CA ILE A 180 9.38 7.55 10.73
C ILE A 180 9.54 6.05 10.56
N VAL A 181 9.17 5.56 9.39
CA VAL A 181 9.59 4.24 8.94
C VAL A 181 10.44 4.36 7.67
N LYS A 182 11.47 3.53 7.59
CA LYS A 182 12.43 3.54 6.48
C LYS A 182 12.59 2.15 5.90
N GLN A 183 12.61 2.06 4.59
CA GLN A 183 12.92 0.82 3.90
C GLN A 183 14.42 0.76 3.61
N GLU A 184 15.11 -0.26 4.11
CA GLU A 184 16.57 -0.39 3.99
C GLU A 184 17.03 -0.57 2.55
N SER A 185 16.28 -1.32 1.73
CA SER A 185 16.67 -1.65 0.36
C SER A 185 16.63 -0.45 -0.59
N SER A 186 15.58 0.36 -0.54
CA SER A 186 15.39 1.52 -1.42
C SER A 186 15.78 2.84 -0.78
N GLY A 187 15.90 2.89 0.55
CA GLY A 187 16.06 4.12 1.31
C GLY A 187 14.77 4.95 1.42
N ALA A 188 13.63 4.40 0.97
CA ALA A 188 12.35 5.08 1.06
C ALA A 188 11.99 5.42 2.50
N ILE A 189 11.48 6.62 2.71
CA ILE A 189 11.05 7.14 4.01
C ILE A 189 9.55 7.31 3.97
N ALA A 190 8.84 6.84 5.00
CA ALA A 190 7.44 7.14 5.16
C ALA A 190 7.15 7.69 6.55
N MET A 191 6.23 8.66 6.62
CA MET A 191 5.77 9.31 7.83
C MET A 191 4.31 8.95 8.08
N TYR A 192 3.94 8.77 9.34
CA TYR A 192 2.57 8.50 9.72
C TYR A 192 1.82 9.82 9.83
N LEU A 193 0.78 9.97 9.03
CA LEU A 193 0.03 11.21 8.93
C LEU A 193 -1.42 11.02 9.34
N THR A 194 -1.92 11.93 10.16
CA THR A 194 -3.33 11.98 10.57
C THR A 194 -4.03 13.11 9.81
N PRO A 195 -5.17 12.85 9.16
CA PRO A 195 -5.90 13.90 8.47
C PRO A 195 -6.43 14.95 9.47
N VAL A 196 -6.35 16.24 9.10
CA VAL A 196 -6.90 17.35 9.93
C VAL A 196 -8.43 17.33 9.98
N LYS A 197 -9.05 16.73 8.96
CA LYS A 197 -10.49 16.45 8.92
C LYS A 197 -10.71 14.95 9.21
N GLU A 198 -11.97 14.54 9.26
CA GLU A 198 -12.33 13.13 9.41
C GLU A 198 -11.61 12.25 8.38
N GLY A 199 -11.12 11.10 8.81
CA GLY A 199 -10.39 10.13 8.02
C GLY A 199 -9.40 9.37 8.88
N GLU A 200 -8.91 8.26 8.35
CA GLU A 200 -7.95 7.40 9.02
C GLU A 200 -6.51 7.89 8.83
N SER A 201 -5.69 7.67 9.85
CA SER A 201 -4.25 7.91 9.79
C SER A 201 -3.59 6.79 8.99
N ASP A 202 -2.60 7.12 8.16
CA ASP A 202 -1.89 6.14 7.34
C ASP A 202 -0.43 6.58 7.12
N PHE A 203 0.39 5.67 6.60
CA PHE A 203 1.74 6.00 6.17
C PHE A 203 1.74 6.67 4.80
N PHE A 204 2.51 7.74 4.70
CA PHE A 204 2.73 8.46 3.46
C PHE A 204 4.22 8.49 3.14
N LEU A 205 4.54 8.13 1.92
CA LEU A 205 5.89 8.20 1.40
C LEU A 205 6.35 9.67 1.35
N TYR A 206 7.45 9.98 1.99
CA TYR A 206 8.04 11.31 2.02
C TYR A 206 9.21 11.39 1.06
N ASP A 207 9.13 12.28 0.11
CA ASP A 207 10.21 12.61 -0.80
C ASP A 207 11.02 13.78 -0.23
N SER A 208 12.20 13.49 0.34
CA SER A 208 13.06 14.49 0.95
C SER A 208 13.69 15.49 -0.05
N ASP A 209 13.74 15.15 -1.34
CA ASP A 209 14.31 16.04 -2.35
C ASP A 209 13.34 17.18 -2.71
N THR A 210 12.04 16.90 -2.63
CA THR A 210 10.98 17.83 -3.02
C THR A 210 10.12 18.30 -1.85
N GLY A 211 10.18 17.60 -0.69
CA GLY A 211 9.31 17.83 0.45
C GLY A 211 7.87 17.36 0.23
N SER A 212 7.61 16.56 -0.79
CA SER A 212 6.28 16.10 -1.14
C SER A 212 5.91 14.80 -0.45
N PHE A 213 4.59 14.57 -0.32
CA PHE A 213 4.03 13.36 0.24
C PHE A 213 3.12 12.67 -0.78
N SER A 214 3.14 11.34 -0.80
CA SER A 214 2.20 10.49 -1.54
C SER A 214 1.73 9.33 -0.66
N PRO A 215 0.55 8.77 -0.88
CA PRO A 215 0.14 7.56 -0.14
C PRO A 215 1.20 6.47 -0.29
N LEU A 216 1.57 5.81 0.81
CA LEU A 216 2.50 4.68 0.73
C LEU A 216 1.77 3.48 0.14
N GLU A 217 2.22 3.05 -1.03
CA GLU A 217 1.75 1.85 -1.70
C GLU A 217 2.91 1.15 -2.38
N VAL A 218 3.06 -0.15 -2.15
CA VAL A 218 4.11 -0.99 -2.74
C VAL A 218 3.49 -1.85 -3.83
N VAL A 219 3.75 -1.51 -5.09
CA VAL A 219 3.19 -2.21 -6.25
C VAL A 219 4.24 -3.16 -6.81
N GLU A 220 4.04 -4.46 -6.69
CA GLU A 220 4.91 -5.46 -7.31
C GLU A 220 4.76 -5.42 -8.85
N ILE A 221 5.87 -5.26 -9.56
CA ILE A 221 5.91 -5.19 -11.03
C ILE A 221 6.59 -6.40 -11.67
N ALA A 222 7.32 -7.17 -10.90
CA ALA A 222 7.92 -8.47 -11.25
C ALA A 222 8.45 -9.12 -9.99
N LYS A 223 8.82 -10.40 -10.06
CA LYS A 223 9.40 -11.14 -8.92
C LYS A 223 10.54 -10.33 -8.26
N ASN A 224 10.38 -10.00 -6.98
CA ASN A 224 11.32 -9.20 -6.17
C ASN A 224 11.59 -7.78 -6.73
N ARG A 225 10.69 -7.25 -7.54
CA ARG A 225 10.78 -5.88 -8.06
C ARG A 225 9.45 -5.17 -7.87
N TYR A 226 9.50 -4.04 -7.21
CA TYR A 226 8.33 -3.21 -6.93
C TYR A 226 8.61 -1.74 -7.23
N ILE A 227 7.55 -0.98 -7.29
CA ILE A 227 7.57 0.48 -7.35
C ILE A 227 6.68 1.05 -6.25
N MET A 228 7.02 2.23 -5.79
CA MET A 228 6.23 3.04 -4.88
C MET A 228 5.90 4.36 -5.58
N PRO A 229 4.63 4.60 -5.93
CA PRO A 229 4.23 5.82 -6.62
C PRO A 229 4.54 7.07 -5.80
N LEU A 230 5.12 8.08 -6.46
CA LEU A 230 5.46 9.39 -5.90
C LEU A 230 4.49 10.47 -6.39
N ALA A 231 4.36 11.53 -5.63
CA ALA A 231 3.66 12.73 -6.10
C ALA A 231 4.42 13.37 -7.28
N ASP A 232 3.68 14.04 -8.15
CA ASP A 232 4.29 14.85 -9.21
C ASP A 232 4.95 16.09 -8.59
N ASP A 233 6.25 16.16 -8.70
CA ASP A 233 7.08 17.26 -8.23
C ASP A 233 7.26 18.38 -9.27
N GLY A 234 6.61 18.24 -10.43
CA GLY A 234 6.73 19.14 -11.56
C GLY A 234 8.00 18.95 -12.39
N SER A 235 8.85 17.99 -12.06
CA SER A 235 10.06 17.68 -12.83
C SER A 235 9.78 16.85 -14.09
N ILE A 236 8.64 16.16 -14.13
CA ILE A 236 8.28 15.24 -15.20
C ILE A 236 7.76 16.01 -16.39
N THR A 237 8.53 16.02 -17.45
CA THR A 237 8.13 16.61 -18.74
C THR A 237 7.73 15.51 -19.71
N LEU A 238 6.46 15.45 -20.05
CA LEU A 238 5.92 14.50 -21.03
C LEU A 238 5.50 15.21 -22.30
N SER A 239 5.37 14.47 -23.40
CA SER A 239 4.79 15.00 -24.62
C SER A 239 3.30 15.35 -24.42
N ASN A 240 2.76 16.20 -25.27
CA ASN A 240 1.39 16.70 -25.19
C ASN A 240 0.29 15.64 -25.43
N VAL A 241 0.68 14.41 -25.73
CA VAL A 241 -0.26 13.28 -25.80
C VAL A 241 -0.65 12.77 -24.42
N TYR A 242 0.10 13.13 -23.39
CA TYR A 242 -0.20 12.75 -22.01
C TYR A 242 -0.91 13.87 -21.28
N GLN A 243 -2.01 13.57 -20.61
CA GLN A 243 -2.77 14.50 -19.79
C GLN A 243 -2.72 14.08 -18.33
N LYS A 244 -2.50 15.06 -17.44
CA LYS A 244 -2.49 14.83 -16.00
C LYS A 244 -3.86 14.37 -15.53
N THR A 245 -3.89 13.30 -14.74
CA THR A 245 -5.09 12.69 -14.16
C THR A 245 -4.74 11.98 -12.87
N THR A 246 -5.70 11.31 -12.24
CA THR A 246 -5.48 10.40 -11.13
C THR A 246 -5.68 8.95 -11.57
N LEU A 247 -5.00 8.03 -10.92
CA LEU A 247 -5.16 6.59 -11.06
C LEU A 247 -5.29 5.96 -9.68
N THR A 248 -6.27 5.09 -9.51
CA THR A 248 -6.43 4.31 -8.27
C THR A 248 -5.64 3.02 -8.38
N LEU A 249 -4.71 2.81 -7.46
CA LEU A 249 -3.95 1.57 -7.28
C LEU A 249 -4.21 1.05 -5.87
N ASN A 250 -4.71 -0.16 -5.73
CA ASN A 250 -5.02 -0.80 -4.44
C ASN A 250 -5.85 0.10 -3.49
N GLY A 251 -6.82 0.83 -4.04
CA GLY A 251 -7.71 1.72 -3.29
C GLY A 251 -7.16 3.11 -2.98
N LYS A 252 -5.89 3.41 -3.30
CA LYS A 252 -5.27 4.73 -3.10
C LYS A 252 -5.16 5.49 -4.42
N GLU A 253 -5.39 6.81 -4.38
CA GLU A 253 -5.30 7.68 -5.57
C GLU A 253 -3.90 8.27 -5.72
N PHE A 254 -3.39 8.24 -6.95
CA PHE A 254 -2.07 8.77 -7.32
C PHE A 254 -2.16 9.73 -8.50
N ASP A 255 -1.34 10.78 -8.46
CA ASP A 255 -1.12 11.66 -9.60
C ASP A 255 -0.42 10.89 -10.73
N THR A 256 -1.00 10.92 -11.93
CA THR A 256 -0.52 10.20 -13.10
C THR A 256 -0.79 11.00 -14.38
N TRP A 257 -0.34 10.47 -15.52
CA TRP A 257 -0.63 11.04 -16.84
C TRP A 257 -1.17 9.95 -17.75
N GLN A 258 -2.36 10.13 -18.28
CA GLN A 258 -2.99 9.20 -19.22
C GLN A 258 -2.64 9.57 -20.66
N ASP A 259 -2.37 8.56 -21.49
CA ASP A 259 -2.21 8.72 -22.95
C ASP A 259 -3.58 9.03 -23.58
N THR A 260 -3.71 10.19 -24.23
CA THR A 260 -4.99 10.64 -24.83
C THR A 260 -5.36 9.88 -26.09
N LYS A 261 -4.43 9.11 -26.68
CA LYS A 261 -4.67 8.30 -27.88
C LYS A 261 -4.95 6.84 -27.54
N ASN A 262 -4.35 6.38 -26.43
CA ASN A 262 -4.48 5.01 -25.95
C ASN A 262 -4.77 5.07 -24.46
N ALA A 263 -6.05 5.17 -24.12
CA ALA A 263 -6.54 5.46 -22.76
C ALA A 263 -6.18 4.38 -21.74
N GLU A 264 -5.74 3.21 -22.18
CA GLU A 264 -5.24 2.10 -21.35
C GLU A 264 -3.86 2.39 -20.75
N TYR A 265 -3.08 3.33 -21.30
CA TYR A 265 -1.73 3.63 -20.83
C TYR A 265 -1.67 4.82 -19.90
N TYR A 266 -1.03 4.60 -18.77
CA TYR A 266 -0.72 5.64 -17.77
C TYR A 266 0.78 5.76 -17.57
N ILE A 267 1.28 6.95 -17.35
CA ILE A 267 2.63 7.20 -16.85
C ILE A 267 2.54 7.46 -15.37
N ILE A 268 3.32 6.72 -14.59
CA ILE A 268 3.42 6.83 -13.14
C ILE A 268 4.85 7.24 -12.81
N TYR A 269 5.03 8.28 -12.01
CA TYR A 269 6.31 8.60 -11.39
C TYR A 269 6.45 7.81 -10.10
N ALA A 270 7.54 7.10 -9.91
CA ALA A 270 7.70 6.19 -8.79
C ALA A 270 9.16 5.97 -8.42
N MET A 271 9.40 5.60 -7.15
CA MET A 271 10.64 5.03 -6.67
C MET A 271 10.61 3.51 -6.84
N ASN A 272 11.66 2.92 -7.36
CA ASN A 272 11.78 1.47 -7.49
C ASN A 272 12.44 0.81 -6.28
N SER A 273 12.53 -0.52 -6.30
CA SER A 273 13.16 -1.33 -5.25
C SER A 273 14.63 -0.99 -4.95
N ASP A 274 15.30 -0.32 -5.88
CA ASP A 274 16.71 0.09 -5.77
C ASP A 274 16.86 1.57 -5.32
N GLY A 275 15.73 2.25 -5.03
CA GLY A 275 15.69 3.66 -4.63
C GLY A 275 15.78 4.66 -5.80
N GLU A 276 15.77 4.19 -7.06
CA GLU A 276 15.80 5.06 -8.22
C GLU A 276 14.42 5.64 -8.50
N LYS A 277 14.30 6.95 -8.58
CA LYS A 277 13.08 7.67 -8.97
C LYS A 277 13.02 7.80 -10.50
N THR A 278 11.96 7.28 -11.10
CA THR A 278 11.80 7.28 -12.56
C THR A 278 10.33 7.10 -12.95
N THR A 279 10.04 7.19 -14.23
CA THR A 279 8.69 6.99 -14.76
C THR A 279 8.48 5.58 -15.26
N TYR A 280 7.27 5.08 -15.07
CA TYR A 280 6.79 3.79 -15.56
C TYR A 280 5.53 3.97 -16.40
N ARG A 281 5.43 3.24 -17.49
CA ARG A 281 4.19 3.10 -18.23
C ARG A 281 3.44 1.89 -17.70
N TYR A 282 2.22 2.12 -17.26
CA TYR A 282 1.28 1.09 -16.83
C TYR A 282 0.26 0.85 -17.93
N ASP A 283 0.08 -0.42 -18.29
CA ASP A 283 -0.98 -0.91 -19.16
C ASP A 283 -2.10 -1.49 -18.29
N THR A 284 -3.26 -0.84 -18.28
CA THR A 284 -4.39 -1.25 -17.43
C THR A 284 -5.11 -2.50 -17.93
N ILE A 285 -4.91 -2.88 -19.21
CA ILE A 285 -5.51 -4.09 -19.80
C ILE A 285 -4.70 -5.32 -19.41
N ASP A 286 -3.37 -5.24 -19.60
CA ASP A 286 -2.47 -6.36 -19.34
C ASP A 286 -1.94 -6.37 -17.89
N GLY A 287 -2.21 -5.32 -17.10
CA GLY A 287 -1.71 -5.17 -15.74
C GLY A 287 -0.17 -5.04 -15.66
N THR A 288 0.50 -4.64 -16.73
CA THR A 288 1.96 -4.65 -16.83
C THR A 288 2.58 -3.27 -16.66
N TYR A 289 3.77 -3.25 -16.05
CA TYR A 289 4.56 -2.04 -15.83
C TYR A 289 5.87 -2.11 -16.61
N GLN A 290 6.21 -1.04 -17.31
CA GLN A 290 7.45 -0.92 -18.06
C GLN A 290 8.14 0.40 -17.75
N LYS A 291 9.45 0.38 -17.46
CA LYS A 291 10.23 1.62 -17.31
C LYS A 291 10.05 2.48 -18.55
N TYR A 292 9.67 3.73 -18.35
CA TYR A 292 9.42 4.69 -19.41
C TYR A 292 10.42 5.83 -19.31
N THR A 293 11.08 6.16 -20.41
CA THR A 293 11.93 7.34 -20.50
C THR A 293 11.25 8.34 -21.42
N PRO A 294 10.83 9.52 -20.92
CA PRO A 294 10.30 10.56 -21.79
C PRO A 294 11.28 10.89 -22.89
N SER A 295 10.88 10.75 -24.16
CA SER A 295 11.70 11.25 -25.26
C SER A 295 11.73 12.77 -25.15
N GLU A 296 12.91 13.36 -25.10
CA GLU A 296 13.06 14.80 -25.32
C GLU A 296 12.33 15.14 -26.63
N SER A 297 11.22 15.89 -26.51
CA SER A 297 10.60 16.44 -27.71
C SER A 297 11.67 17.31 -28.36
N SER A 298 12.15 16.89 -29.51
CA SER A 298 12.99 17.73 -30.38
C SER A 298 12.27 19.08 -30.51
N ALA A 299 12.76 20.07 -29.79
CA ALA A 299 12.41 21.45 -30.02
C ALA A 299 12.75 21.69 -31.50
N SER A 300 11.73 21.75 -32.34
CA SER A 300 11.87 22.16 -33.70
C SER A 300 12.51 23.54 -33.68
N SER A 301 13.83 23.58 -33.90
CA SER A 301 14.51 24.79 -34.25
C SER A 301 13.89 25.25 -35.57
N VAL A 302 12.92 26.15 -35.48
CA VAL A 302 12.49 26.94 -36.60
C VAL A 302 13.70 27.82 -36.94
N VAL A 303 14.53 27.33 -37.86
CA VAL A 303 15.46 28.18 -38.56
C VAL A 303 14.61 29.13 -39.36
N ALA A 304 14.43 30.34 -38.83
CA ALA A 304 13.92 31.46 -39.59
C ALA A 304 14.91 31.72 -40.73
N GLY A 305 14.55 31.25 -41.92
CA GLY A 305 15.24 31.60 -43.15
C GLY A 305 15.10 33.09 -43.38
N SER A 306 16.11 33.88 -43.07
CA SER A 306 16.21 35.25 -43.55
C SER A 306 16.64 35.22 -44.99
N ASN A 307 15.68 35.30 -45.91
CA ASN A 307 15.92 35.81 -47.23
C ASN A 307 16.26 37.30 -47.13
N GLY A 308 17.50 37.66 -47.28
CA GLY A 308 17.99 39.01 -47.40
C GLY A 308 18.89 39.14 -48.61
N SER A 309 18.31 39.37 -49.75
CA SER A 309 18.97 39.90 -50.92
C SER A 309 19.44 41.35 -50.69
N GLY A 310 20.66 41.70 -51.12
CA GLY A 310 21.10 43.09 -51.17
C GLY A 310 22.62 43.18 -51.20
N LEU A 311 23.13 43.07 -52.30
CA LEU A 311 23.88 43.96 -53.22
C LEU A 311 24.78 45.05 -52.60
N TRP A 312 26.09 44.98 -53.01
CA TRP A 312 26.97 46.05 -53.33
C TRP A 312 27.59 46.94 -52.24
N GLY A 313 28.86 47.01 -52.30
CA GLY A 313 29.63 48.12 -51.78
C GLY A 313 31.14 47.87 -51.74
N LYS A 314 31.76 48.08 -52.84
CA LYS A 314 33.21 48.26 -53.06
C LYS A 314 33.82 49.30 -52.11
N VAL A 315 35.14 49.12 -51.88
CA VAL A 315 36.28 49.99 -52.18
C VAL A 315 37.11 50.44 -50.95
N LEU A 316 38.40 50.07 -51.04
CA LEU A 316 39.66 50.80 -50.79
C LEU A 316 39.92 51.44 -49.40
N ASN A 317 40.84 51.07 -48.72
CA ASN A 317 42.31 51.30 -48.75
C ASN A 317 43.02 50.47 -47.70
#